data_442748a5ed0dd60e78bc6d23e84e729c
#
_entry.id   442748a5ed0dd60e78bc6d23e84e729c
#
_cell.length_a   1.000
_cell.length_b   1.000
_cell.length_c   1.000
_cell.angle_alpha   90.00
_cell.angle_beta   90.00
_cell.angle_gamma   90.00
#
_symmetry.space_group_name_H-M   'P 1'
#
loop_
_entity.id
_entity.type
_entity.pdbx_description
1 polymer ?
#
loop_
_entity_poly.entity_id
_entity_poly.type
_entity_poly.pdbx_seq_one_letter_code
_entity_poly.pdbx_strand_id
1 'polypeptide(L)'
;MLKHHLDAFLDNFPRERHLSNDPVQFVHRYEDPKDREIVGLLAAVFAYGNVKIVLRTVNKVLGYLGPSPSRSIASFDPRTDACRLRGFYHRFNTSRDLAVLFWIIRRTLENHGSLESAFVSGLSPGDSDVSSALEHFSGIFLGHGHEQFYPRGELKRRVGVRFFFPSPSQGSACKRLNLFLRWMVRPEDGIDCGVWTRVATRQLVIPLDTHIARISSYIGLTDMRSPGWPMALDITRSLRKLHHDDPLRYDFALCHLGIAGDCPRKRNLQKCARCPIVAICRL
;
A
#
# COMPACT_ATOMS: atom_id res chain seq x y z
N MET A 1 12.00 16.71 21.24
CA MET A 1 13.19 16.54 20.38
C MET A 1 12.87 15.75 19.12
N LEU A 2 12.47 14.46 19.18
CA LEU A 2 12.17 13.62 17.98
C LEU A 2 11.18 14.28 17.02
N LYS A 3 10.00 14.73 17.52
CA LYS A 3 8.97 15.42 16.71
C LYS A 3 9.54 16.63 15.95
N HIS A 4 10.27 17.50 16.62
CA HIS A 4 10.85 18.71 16.00
C HIS A 4 11.75 18.39 14.81
N HIS A 5 12.64 17.39 14.94
CA HIS A 5 13.52 16.98 13.83
C HIS A 5 12.76 16.34 12.68
N LEU A 6 11.72 15.54 12.97
CA LEU A 6 10.90 14.94 11.92
C LEU A 6 10.02 15.97 11.19
N ASP A 7 9.49 16.96 11.91
CA ASP A 7 8.75 18.08 11.30
C ASP A 7 9.69 18.88 10.39
N ALA A 8 10.86 19.29 10.87
CA ALA A 8 11.86 20.02 10.08
C ALA A 8 12.32 19.21 8.84
N PHE A 9 12.47 17.89 8.99
CA PHE A 9 12.78 17.01 7.85
C PHE A 9 11.65 17.01 6.83
N LEU A 10 10.40 16.88 7.26
CA LEU A 10 9.21 16.84 6.41
C LEU A 10 9.04 18.15 5.64
N ASP A 11 9.21 19.29 6.31
CA ASP A 11 9.04 20.63 5.73
C ASP A 11 10.05 20.90 4.61
N ASN A 12 11.25 20.31 4.70
CA ASN A 12 12.31 20.46 3.70
C ASN A 12 12.38 19.29 2.71
N PHE A 13 11.48 18.31 2.79
CA PHE A 13 11.53 17.14 1.93
C PHE A 13 10.96 17.43 0.53
N PRO A 14 11.74 17.20 -0.55
CA PRO A 14 11.34 17.53 -1.93
C PRO A 14 10.35 16.50 -2.50
N ARG A 15 9.10 16.51 -2.05
CA ARG A 15 8.05 15.53 -2.36
C ARG A 15 7.87 15.28 -3.85
N GLU A 16 7.80 16.34 -4.65
CA GLU A 16 7.56 16.27 -6.10
C GLU A 16 8.60 15.44 -6.85
N ARG A 17 9.88 15.53 -6.43
CA ARG A 17 10.97 14.75 -7.04
C ARG A 17 10.81 13.24 -6.87
N HIS A 18 10.10 12.83 -5.84
CA HIS A 18 9.91 11.41 -5.51
C HIS A 18 8.61 10.85 -6.06
N LEU A 19 7.59 11.70 -6.31
CA LEU A 19 6.29 11.28 -6.81
C LEU A 19 6.38 10.53 -8.15
N SER A 20 7.21 11.00 -9.08
CA SER A 20 7.41 10.37 -10.39
C SER A 20 7.99 8.96 -10.33
N ASN A 21 8.59 8.59 -9.20
CA ASN A 21 9.16 7.26 -8.95
C ASN A 21 8.33 6.44 -7.93
N ASP A 22 7.14 6.91 -7.57
CA ASP A 22 6.23 6.20 -6.67
C ASP A 22 4.97 5.74 -7.44
N PRO A 23 4.46 4.52 -7.17
CA PRO A 23 3.24 4.03 -7.82
C PRO A 23 1.99 4.89 -7.60
N VAL A 24 1.94 5.73 -6.58
CA VAL A 24 0.82 6.66 -6.36
C VAL A 24 0.62 7.63 -7.53
N GLN A 25 1.68 7.93 -8.30
CA GLN A 25 1.58 8.77 -9.50
C GLN A 25 0.47 8.35 -10.47
N PHE A 26 0.15 7.06 -10.49
CA PHE A 26 -0.91 6.55 -11.38
C PHE A 26 -2.30 6.98 -10.94
N VAL A 27 -2.53 7.14 -9.63
CA VAL A 27 -3.82 7.61 -9.09
C VAL A 27 -4.09 9.04 -9.51
N HIS A 28 -3.06 9.89 -9.52
CA HIS A 28 -3.15 11.29 -9.93
C HIS A 28 -3.47 11.51 -11.42
N ARG A 29 -3.47 10.46 -12.25
CA ARG A 29 -3.86 10.54 -13.66
C ARG A 29 -5.36 10.55 -13.88
N TYR A 30 -6.15 10.32 -12.84
CA TYR A 30 -7.60 10.18 -12.92
C TYR A 30 -8.28 11.19 -12.00
N GLU A 31 -9.41 11.72 -12.47
CA GLU A 31 -10.23 12.68 -11.72
C GLU A 31 -11.40 11.98 -11.02
N ASP A 32 -12.02 10.97 -11.69
CA ASP A 32 -13.15 10.23 -11.13
C ASP A 32 -12.70 9.44 -9.87
N PRO A 33 -13.31 9.68 -8.69
CA PRO A 33 -13.00 8.96 -7.46
C PRO A 33 -13.08 7.43 -7.58
N LYS A 34 -14.01 6.91 -8.40
CA LYS A 34 -14.14 5.48 -8.65
C LYS A 34 -12.94 4.92 -9.41
N ASP A 35 -12.42 5.67 -10.39
CA ASP A 35 -11.21 5.29 -11.10
C ASP A 35 -9.98 5.40 -10.18
N ARG A 36 -9.87 6.47 -9.38
CA ARG A 36 -8.79 6.63 -8.37
C ARG A 36 -8.73 5.45 -7.39
N GLU A 37 -9.89 5.00 -6.93
CA GLU A 37 -10.01 3.86 -5.99
C GLU A 37 -9.48 2.56 -6.62
N ILE A 38 -9.90 2.24 -7.84
CA ILE A 38 -9.45 1.04 -8.57
C ILE A 38 -7.96 1.12 -8.91
N VAL A 39 -7.52 2.25 -9.44
CA VAL A 39 -6.11 2.49 -9.79
C VAL A 39 -5.22 2.42 -8.55
N GLY A 40 -5.66 3.00 -7.43
CA GLY A 40 -4.94 2.96 -6.15
C GLY A 40 -4.75 1.53 -5.66
N LEU A 41 -5.81 0.71 -5.67
CA LEU A 41 -5.68 -0.70 -5.29
C LEU A 41 -4.73 -1.45 -6.23
N LEU A 42 -4.90 -1.31 -7.54
CA LEU A 42 -4.04 -1.99 -8.53
C LEU A 42 -2.57 -1.55 -8.39
N ALA A 43 -2.31 -0.26 -8.27
CA ALA A 43 -0.96 0.26 -8.08
C ALA A 43 -0.32 -0.29 -6.79
N ALA A 44 -1.08 -0.33 -5.69
CA ALA A 44 -0.59 -0.82 -4.41
C ALA A 44 -0.32 -2.33 -4.40
N VAL A 45 -1.23 -3.16 -4.91
CA VAL A 45 -1.05 -4.62 -4.89
C VAL A 45 0.11 -5.09 -5.75
N PHE A 46 0.49 -4.33 -6.79
CA PHE A 46 1.69 -4.58 -7.58
C PHE A 46 2.95 -3.88 -7.05
N ALA A 47 2.87 -3.07 -5.97
CA ALA A 47 4.01 -2.35 -5.40
C ALA A 47 4.99 -3.27 -4.65
N TYR A 48 5.57 -4.26 -5.34
CA TYR A 48 6.60 -5.16 -4.81
C TYR A 48 7.67 -5.50 -5.86
N GLY A 49 8.90 -5.54 -5.41
CA GLY A 49 10.08 -5.72 -6.26
C GLY A 49 10.74 -4.39 -6.64
N ASN A 50 11.39 -4.36 -7.80
CA ASN A 50 12.08 -3.18 -8.29
C ASN A 50 11.07 -2.14 -8.78
N VAL A 51 11.22 -0.88 -8.35
CA VAL A 51 10.27 0.20 -8.65
C VAL A 51 10.07 0.43 -10.16
N LYS A 52 11.13 0.38 -10.97
CA LYS A 52 11.02 0.56 -12.43
C LYS A 52 10.16 -0.54 -13.07
N ILE A 53 10.25 -1.77 -12.54
CA ILE A 53 9.43 -2.90 -12.98
C ILE A 53 8.00 -2.70 -12.50
N VAL A 54 7.79 -2.27 -11.26
CA VAL A 54 6.47 -1.94 -10.71
C VAL A 54 5.75 -0.93 -11.58
N LEU A 55 6.40 0.22 -11.87
CA LEU A 55 5.81 1.28 -12.70
C LEU A 55 5.44 0.78 -14.10
N ARG A 56 6.31 -0.01 -14.75
CA ARG A 56 6.00 -0.64 -16.05
C ARG A 56 4.80 -1.60 -15.96
N THR A 57 4.75 -2.40 -14.88
CA THR A 57 3.65 -3.34 -14.65
C THR A 57 2.33 -2.63 -14.46
N VAL A 58 2.27 -1.64 -13.58
CA VAL A 58 1.04 -0.86 -13.33
C VAL A 58 0.59 -0.17 -14.62
N ASN A 59 1.51 0.47 -15.34
CA ASN A 59 1.17 1.09 -16.63
C ASN A 59 0.60 0.09 -17.64
N LYS A 60 1.16 -1.14 -17.71
CA LYS A 60 0.63 -2.22 -18.56
C LYS A 60 -0.76 -2.67 -18.10
N VAL A 61 -0.99 -2.82 -16.79
CA VAL A 61 -2.29 -3.20 -16.22
C VAL A 61 -3.34 -2.15 -16.55
N LEU A 62 -3.03 -0.87 -16.38
CA LEU A 62 -3.93 0.23 -16.72
C LEU A 62 -4.19 0.32 -18.23
N GLY A 63 -3.21 -0.04 -19.06
CA GLY A 63 -3.40 -0.15 -20.52
C GLY A 63 -4.46 -1.18 -20.93
N TYR A 64 -4.64 -2.25 -20.17
CA TYR A 64 -5.74 -3.20 -20.40
C TYR A 64 -7.12 -2.65 -20.03
N LEU A 65 -7.18 -1.72 -19.07
CA LEU A 65 -8.42 -1.13 -18.58
C LEU A 65 -8.83 0.14 -19.35
N GLY A 66 -7.88 0.78 -20.03
CA GLY A 66 -8.16 1.99 -20.82
C GLY A 66 -8.46 3.23 -19.95
N PRO A 67 -9.20 4.22 -20.50
CA PRO A 67 -9.37 5.52 -19.86
C PRO A 67 -10.31 5.52 -18.64
N SER A 68 -11.13 4.51 -18.47
CA SER A 68 -12.12 4.38 -17.38
C SER A 68 -11.96 3.03 -16.67
N PRO A 69 -10.95 2.86 -15.80
CA PRO A 69 -10.68 1.61 -15.10
C PRO A 69 -11.86 1.04 -14.34
N SER A 70 -12.64 1.87 -13.67
CA SER A 70 -13.83 1.44 -12.91
C SER A 70 -14.90 0.81 -13.80
N ARG A 71 -15.20 1.40 -14.97
CA ARG A 71 -16.14 0.86 -15.95
C ARG A 71 -15.62 -0.44 -16.55
N SER A 72 -14.33 -0.49 -16.88
CA SER A 72 -13.71 -1.69 -17.45
C SER A 72 -13.72 -2.86 -16.48
N ILE A 73 -13.47 -2.62 -15.18
CA ILE A 73 -13.61 -3.63 -14.13
C ILE A 73 -15.06 -4.07 -13.98
N ALA A 74 -16.03 -3.14 -13.96
CA ALA A 74 -17.44 -3.46 -13.80
C ALA A 74 -17.99 -4.38 -14.92
N SER A 75 -17.44 -4.28 -16.13
CA SER A 75 -17.84 -5.11 -17.27
C SER A 75 -16.95 -6.34 -17.50
N PHE A 76 -15.85 -6.51 -16.77
CA PHE A 76 -14.86 -7.55 -17.02
C PHE A 76 -15.41 -8.96 -16.76
N ASP A 77 -15.43 -9.83 -17.79
CA ASP A 77 -15.71 -11.27 -17.64
C ASP A 77 -14.45 -12.09 -17.92
N PRO A 78 -13.94 -12.83 -16.92
CA PRO A 78 -12.72 -13.63 -17.09
C PRO A 78 -12.86 -14.74 -18.15
N ARG A 79 -14.07 -15.14 -18.51
CA ARG A 79 -14.32 -16.18 -19.54
C ARG A 79 -14.07 -15.66 -20.95
N THR A 80 -14.41 -14.41 -21.21
CA THR A 80 -14.29 -13.75 -22.53
C THR A 80 -13.07 -12.85 -22.62
N ASP A 81 -12.73 -12.11 -21.54
CA ASP A 81 -11.72 -11.06 -21.57
C ASP A 81 -10.31 -11.52 -21.17
N ALA A 82 -10.18 -12.68 -20.52
CA ALA A 82 -8.87 -13.16 -20.07
C ALA A 82 -7.85 -13.34 -21.21
N CYS A 83 -8.32 -13.59 -22.44
CA CYS A 83 -7.43 -13.71 -23.61
C CYS A 83 -6.66 -12.41 -23.90
N ARG A 84 -7.24 -11.24 -23.60
CA ARG A 84 -6.61 -9.92 -23.78
C ARG A 84 -5.42 -9.70 -22.82
N LEU A 85 -5.36 -10.47 -21.71
CA LEU A 85 -4.31 -10.37 -20.70
C LEU A 85 -3.12 -11.30 -20.97
N ARG A 86 -3.13 -12.05 -22.09
CA ARG A 86 -2.04 -12.98 -22.46
C ARG A 86 -0.69 -12.29 -22.44
N GLY A 87 0.33 -12.98 -21.90
CA GLY A 87 1.68 -12.45 -21.77
C GLY A 87 1.86 -11.43 -20.65
N PHE A 88 0.85 -11.25 -19.79
CA PHE A 88 1.07 -10.53 -18.53
C PHE A 88 1.86 -11.41 -17.56
N TYR A 89 2.90 -10.82 -17.00
CA TYR A 89 3.72 -11.44 -15.97
C TYR A 89 4.33 -10.35 -15.08
N HIS A 90 4.24 -10.54 -13.76
CA HIS A 90 4.93 -9.72 -12.77
C HIS A 90 5.47 -10.60 -11.66
N ARG A 91 6.78 -10.87 -11.69
CA ARG A 91 7.49 -11.80 -10.80
C ARG A 91 6.87 -13.20 -10.87
N PHE A 92 6.01 -13.58 -9.95
CA PHE A 92 5.32 -14.87 -9.92
C PHE A 92 3.81 -14.75 -10.19
N ASN A 93 3.29 -13.54 -10.39
CA ASN A 93 1.90 -13.36 -10.80
C ASN A 93 1.78 -13.37 -12.33
N THR A 94 0.80 -14.11 -12.80
CA THR A 94 0.55 -14.40 -14.21
C THR A 94 -0.67 -13.69 -14.75
N SER A 95 -0.96 -13.85 -16.04
CA SER A 95 -2.19 -13.36 -16.67
C SER A 95 -3.46 -13.94 -16.01
N ARG A 96 -3.40 -15.18 -15.50
CA ARG A 96 -4.49 -15.79 -14.74
C ARG A 96 -4.75 -15.03 -13.45
N ASP A 97 -3.69 -14.73 -12.69
CA ASP A 97 -3.81 -13.99 -11.43
C ASP A 97 -4.39 -12.60 -11.65
N LEU A 98 -4.00 -11.94 -12.75
CA LEU A 98 -4.54 -10.63 -13.12
C LEU A 98 -6.03 -10.72 -13.50
N ALA A 99 -6.43 -11.73 -14.28
CA ALA A 99 -7.83 -11.94 -14.63
C ALA A 99 -8.69 -12.20 -13.38
N VAL A 100 -8.20 -13.04 -12.48
CA VAL A 100 -8.88 -13.30 -11.20
C VAL A 100 -8.93 -12.06 -10.35
N LEU A 101 -7.85 -11.25 -10.29
CA LEU A 101 -7.85 -9.98 -9.57
C LEU A 101 -8.95 -9.04 -10.09
N PHE A 102 -9.07 -8.86 -11.40
CA PHE A 102 -10.12 -8.02 -11.99
C PHE A 102 -11.52 -8.55 -11.65
N TRP A 103 -11.70 -9.85 -11.75
CA TRP A 103 -12.99 -10.48 -11.45
C TRP A 103 -13.39 -10.32 -9.97
N ILE A 104 -12.47 -10.55 -9.02
CA ILE A 104 -12.81 -10.38 -7.60
C ILE A 104 -13.03 -8.92 -7.21
N ILE A 105 -12.32 -7.96 -7.84
CA ILE A 105 -12.61 -6.53 -7.66
C ILE A 105 -14.03 -6.24 -8.17
N ARG A 106 -14.39 -6.69 -9.38
CA ARG A 106 -15.75 -6.57 -9.92
C ARG A 106 -16.78 -7.10 -8.92
N ARG A 107 -16.61 -8.34 -8.43
CA ARG A 107 -17.52 -8.97 -7.45
C ARG A 107 -17.64 -8.16 -6.16
N THR A 108 -16.55 -7.58 -5.70
CA THR A 108 -16.55 -6.70 -4.53
C THR A 108 -17.39 -5.44 -4.79
N LEU A 109 -17.23 -4.80 -5.96
CA LEU A 109 -18.01 -3.63 -6.34
C LEU A 109 -19.51 -3.95 -6.48
N GLU A 110 -19.86 -5.09 -7.08
CA GLU A 110 -21.25 -5.55 -7.22
C GLU A 110 -21.92 -5.75 -5.84
N ASN A 111 -21.19 -6.29 -4.86
CA ASN A 111 -21.74 -6.61 -3.55
C ASN A 111 -21.75 -5.42 -2.58
N HIS A 112 -20.81 -4.47 -2.71
CA HIS A 112 -20.59 -3.40 -1.75
C HIS A 112 -20.71 -1.99 -2.32
N GLY A 113 -20.79 -1.85 -3.66
CA GLY A 113 -20.89 -0.56 -4.35
C GLY A 113 -19.55 0.17 -4.53
N SER A 114 -18.64 0.11 -3.57
CA SER A 114 -17.28 0.69 -3.63
C SER A 114 -16.29 -0.11 -2.78
N LEU A 115 -14.99 0.11 -3.00
CA LEU A 115 -13.97 -0.51 -2.14
C LEU A 115 -13.98 0.10 -0.74
N GLU A 116 -14.27 1.40 -0.60
CA GLU A 116 -14.46 2.02 0.71
C GLU A 116 -15.59 1.35 1.49
N SER A 117 -16.74 1.12 0.85
CA SER A 117 -17.87 0.46 1.50
C SER A 117 -17.54 -0.97 1.94
N ALA A 118 -16.82 -1.72 1.10
CA ALA A 118 -16.33 -3.05 1.45
C ALA A 118 -15.36 -3.01 2.65
N PHE A 119 -14.47 -2.03 2.70
CA PHE A 119 -13.52 -1.87 3.79
C PHE A 119 -14.21 -1.48 5.11
N VAL A 120 -15.06 -0.47 5.06
CA VAL A 120 -15.75 0.07 6.24
C VAL A 120 -16.74 -0.94 6.84
N SER A 121 -17.25 -1.90 6.07
CA SER A 121 -18.09 -2.97 6.61
C SER A 121 -17.39 -3.86 7.67
N GLY A 122 -16.06 -3.84 7.69
CA GLY A 122 -15.26 -4.50 8.73
C GLY A 122 -14.71 -3.56 9.81
N LEU A 123 -15.07 -2.27 9.79
CA LEU A 123 -14.60 -1.27 10.75
C LEU A 123 -15.66 -0.98 11.80
N SER A 124 -15.30 -1.12 13.07
CA SER A 124 -16.17 -0.79 14.20
C SER A 124 -15.88 0.62 14.74
N PRO A 125 -16.87 1.35 15.27
CA PRO A 125 -16.68 2.70 15.79
C PRO A 125 -15.62 2.83 16.90
N GLY A 126 -15.37 1.76 17.64
CA GLY A 126 -14.39 1.68 18.73
C GLY A 126 -12.99 1.23 18.30
N ASP A 127 -12.77 0.91 17.02
CA ASP A 127 -11.48 0.42 16.55
C ASP A 127 -10.42 1.51 16.63
N SER A 128 -9.32 1.20 17.32
CA SER A 128 -8.17 2.11 17.46
C SER A 128 -7.33 2.19 16.20
N ASP A 129 -7.43 1.19 15.34
CA ASP A 129 -6.70 1.06 14.08
C ASP A 129 -7.47 0.16 13.09
N VAL A 130 -6.92 0.02 11.89
CA VAL A 130 -7.56 -0.68 10.75
C VAL A 130 -7.38 -2.20 10.78
N SER A 131 -6.92 -2.84 11.87
CA SER A 131 -6.60 -4.28 11.91
C SER A 131 -7.77 -5.17 11.53
N SER A 132 -8.92 -4.98 12.19
CA SER A 132 -10.15 -5.76 11.95
C SER A 132 -10.70 -5.54 10.54
N ALA A 133 -10.72 -4.28 10.10
CA ALA A 133 -11.18 -3.93 8.77
C ALA A 133 -10.27 -4.51 7.66
N LEU A 134 -8.94 -4.53 7.85
CA LEU A 134 -8.01 -5.18 6.91
C LEU A 134 -8.20 -6.69 6.83
N GLU A 135 -8.42 -7.35 7.96
CA GLU A 135 -8.72 -8.78 8.01
C GLU A 135 -10.00 -9.09 7.23
N HIS A 136 -11.05 -8.32 7.51
CA HIS A 136 -12.35 -8.45 6.85
C HIS A 136 -12.25 -8.18 5.34
N PHE A 137 -11.58 -7.09 4.94
CA PHE A 137 -11.39 -6.70 3.54
C PHE A 137 -10.65 -7.77 2.74
N SER A 138 -9.57 -8.32 3.29
CA SER A 138 -8.86 -9.45 2.67
C SER A 138 -9.76 -10.68 2.55
N GLY A 139 -10.60 -10.94 3.57
CA GLY A 139 -11.59 -12.01 3.58
C GLY A 139 -12.65 -11.85 2.49
N ILE A 140 -13.19 -10.64 2.29
CA ILE A 140 -14.14 -10.33 1.20
C ILE A 140 -13.55 -10.71 -0.16
N PHE A 141 -12.36 -10.21 -0.48
CA PHE A 141 -11.72 -10.50 -1.77
C PHE A 141 -11.48 -12.00 -1.97
N LEU A 142 -10.95 -12.67 -0.98
CA LEU A 142 -10.65 -14.10 -1.06
C LEU A 142 -11.90 -14.99 -0.94
N GLY A 143 -13.01 -14.48 -0.44
CA GLY A 143 -14.29 -15.15 -0.33
C GLY A 143 -15.08 -15.28 -1.65
N HIS A 144 -14.63 -14.66 -2.73
CA HIS A 144 -15.30 -14.72 -4.03
C HIS A 144 -15.04 -16.01 -4.83
N GLY A 145 -14.59 -17.09 -4.21
CA GLY A 145 -14.44 -18.40 -4.86
C GLY A 145 -13.38 -18.41 -5.97
N HIS A 146 -12.28 -17.68 -5.76
CA HIS A 146 -11.17 -17.55 -6.70
C HIS A 146 -10.45 -18.88 -6.98
N GLU A 147 -10.59 -19.88 -6.10
CA GLU A 147 -9.98 -21.21 -6.20
C GLU A 147 -10.36 -21.94 -7.48
N GLN A 148 -11.56 -21.72 -8.00
CA GLN A 148 -12.06 -22.34 -9.25
C GLN A 148 -11.24 -21.98 -10.48
N PHE A 149 -10.47 -20.89 -10.43
CA PHE A 149 -9.62 -20.44 -11.54
C PHE A 149 -8.22 -21.05 -11.53
N TYR A 150 -7.87 -21.82 -10.49
CA TYR A 150 -6.55 -22.44 -10.35
C TYR A 150 -6.66 -23.97 -10.38
N PRO A 151 -5.74 -24.66 -11.06
CA PRO A 151 -5.65 -26.12 -10.97
C PRO A 151 -5.38 -26.60 -9.53
N ARG A 152 -5.79 -27.80 -9.21
CA ARG A 152 -5.53 -28.40 -7.90
C ARG A 152 -4.03 -28.43 -7.61
N GLY A 153 -3.60 -27.89 -6.47
CA GLY A 153 -2.20 -27.83 -6.03
C GLY A 153 -1.45 -26.54 -6.36
N GLU A 154 -1.98 -25.64 -7.20
CA GLU A 154 -1.34 -24.33 -7.47
C GLU A 154 -1.54 -23.29 -6.35
N LEU A 155 -2.51 -23.48 -5.47
CA LEU A 155 -2.84 -22.53 -4.39
C LEU A 155 -1.91 -22.73 -3.18
N LYS A 156 -0.65 -22.39 -3.34
CA LYS A 156 0.23 -22.19 -2.19
C LYS A 156 -0.11 -20.85 -1.52
N ARG A 157 0.05 -20.78 -0.17
CA ARG A 157 -0.33 -19.64 0.66
C ARG A 157 0.18 -18.27 0.18
N ARG A 158 1.26 -18.23 -0.63
CA ARG A 158 1.92 -17.00 -1.10
C ARG A 158 1.92 -16.86 -2.62
N VAL A 159 1.05 -17.54 -3.33
CA VAL A 159 1.01 -17.56 -4.81
C VAL A 159 -0.37 -17.18 -5.29
N GLY A 160 -0.46 -16.73 -6.53
CA GLY A 160 -1.70 -16.34 -7.15
C GLY A 160 -2.31 -15.10 -6.52
N VAL A 161 -3.62 -14.98 -6.64
CA VAL A 161 -4.38 -13.83 -6.13
C VAL A 161 -4.29 -13.65 -4.61
N ARG A 162 -4.08 -14.74 -3.84
CA ARG A 162 -3.90 -14.68 -2.38
C ARG A 162 -2.72 -13.80 -1.95
N PHE A 163 -1.71 -13.69 -2.81
CA PHE A 163 -0.57 -12.82 -2.54
C PHE A 163 -0.95 -11.34 -2.49
N PHE A 164 -1.98 -10.92 -3.22
CA PHE A 164 -2.41 -9.52 -3.25
C PHE A 164 -3.09 -9.09 -1.95
N PHE A 165 -3.75 -10.02 -1.24
CA PHE A 165 -4.58 -9.75 -0.06
C PHE A 165 -4.06 -10.48 1.19
N PRO A 166 -2.90 -10.06 1.71
CA PRO A 166 -2.41 -10.56 3.00
C PRO A 166 -3.25 -9.99 4.13
N SER A 167 -3.32 -10.71 5.26
CA SER A 167 -4.04 -10.24 6.43
C SER A 167 -3.17 -10.19 7.70
N PRO A 168 -3.54 -9.36 8.69
CA PRO A 168 -2.86 -9.23 9.97
C PRO A 168 -2.73 -10.56 10.72
N SER A 169 -3.79 -11.37 10.77
CA SER A 169 -3.81 -12.68 11.45
C SER A 169 -2.79 -13.68 10.88
N GLN A 170 -2.37 -13.49 9.64
CA GLN A 170 -1.32 -14.28 9.01
C GLN A 170 0.10 -13.81 9.36
N GLY A 171 0.24 -12.83 10.27
CA GLY A 171 1.52 -12.23 10.66
C GLY A 171 2.12 -11.28 9.61
N SER A 172 1.38 -10.97 8.54
CA SER A 172 1.84 -10.04 7.51
C SER A 172 1.79 -8.60 8.00
N ALA A 173 2.80 -7.80 7.68
CA ALA A 173 2.74 -6.35 7.88
C ALA A 173 1.73 -5.63 6.96
N CYS A 174 1.09 -6.33 6.04
CA CYS A 174 0.09 -5.81 5.09
C CYS A 174 0.53 -4.54 4.35
N LYS A 175 1.85 -4.38 4.10
CA LYS A 175 2.48 -3.16 3.56
C LYS A 175 1.69 -2.56 2.40
N ARG A 176 1.31 -3.38 1.43
CA ARG A 176 0.67 -2.91 0.20
C ARG A 176 -0.76 -2.43 0.41
N LEU A 177 -1.53 -3.11 1.26
CA LEU A 177 -2.88 -2.66 1.63
C LEU A 177 -2.83 -1.40 2.50
N ASN A 178 -1.88 -1.30 3.45
CA ASN A 178 -1.66 -0.08 4.21
C ASN A 178 -1.21 1.09 3.31
N LEU A 179 -0.43 0.82 2.26
CA LEU A 179 -0.05 1.83 1.27
C LEU A 179 -1.28 2.33 0.50
N PHE A 180 -2.16 1.41 0.06
CA PHE A 180 -3.44 1.76 -0.55
C PHE A 180 -4.31 2.61 0.38
N LEU A 181 -4.47 2.18 1.64
CA LEU A 181 -5.25 2.93 2.63
C LEU A 181 -4.67 4.33 2.87
N ARG A 182 -3.35 4.45 2.97
CA ARG A 182 -2.71 5.76 3.12
C ARG A 182 -3.10 6.70 1.98
N TRP A 183 -2.97 6.24 0.72
CA TRP A 183 -3.30 7.04 -0.46
C TRP A 183 -4.79 7.43 -0.51
N MET A 184 -5.69 6.52 -0.11
CA MET A 184 -7.13 6.77 -0.20
C MET A 184 -7.67 7.63 0.95
N VAL A 185 -7.10 7.51 2.14
CA VAL A 185 -7.68 8.09 3.38
C VAL A 185 -7.02 9.42 3.78
N ARG A 186 -5.67 9.55 3.67
CA ARG A 186 -5.02 10.81 4.03
C ARG A 186 -5.46 11.92 3.07
N PRO A 187 -5.73 13.13 3.61
CA PRO A 187 -6.11 14.27 2.79
C PRO A 187 -5.16 14.50 1.63
N GLU A 188 -5.68 15.04 0.55
CA GLU A 188 -4.87 15.40 -0.61
C GLU A 188 -3.76 16.39 -0.21
N ASP A 189 -2.52 16.00 -0.37
CA ASP A 189 -1.33 16.77 0.00
C ASP A 189 -0.26 16.77 -1.11
N GLY A 190 -0.67 16.46 -2.34
CA GLY A 190 0.18 16.28 -3.52
C GLY A 190 0.80 14.87 -3.63
N ILE A 191 0.69 14.03 -2.61
CA ILE A 191 1.08 12.62 -2.59
C ILE A 191 -0.14 11.74 -2.41
N ASP A 192 -0.83 11.88 -1.28
CA ASP A 192 -2.03 11.13 -0.94
C ASP A 192 -3.26 11.80 -1.57
N CYS A 193 -4.35 11.06 -1.78
CA CYS A 193 -5.43 11.48 -2.68
C CYS A 193 -6.75 11.79 -1.96
N GLY A 194 -6.92 11.38 -0.70
CA GLY A 194 -8.07 11.71 0.12
C GLY A 194 -9.45 11.32 -0.45
N VAL A 195 -9.51 10.18 -1.15
CA VAL A 195 -10.74 9.73 -1.83
C VAL A 195 -11.75 9.17 -0.84
N TRP A 196 -11.26 8.52 0.24
CA TRP A 196 -12.09 7.89 1.26
C TRP A 196 -12.36 8.83 2.42
N THR A 197 -13.59 8.90 2.88
CA THR A 197 -14.04 9.86 3.91
C THR A 197 -14.54 9.19 5.19
N ARG A 198 -14.80 7.88 5.16
CA ARG A 198 -15.37 7.13 6.28
C ARG A 198 -14.35 6.43 7.18
N VAL A 199 -13.07 6.51 6.83
CA VAL A 199 -11.94 6.00 7.63
C VAL A 199 -11.16 7.19 8.17
N ALA A 200 -10.91 7.22 9.47
CA ALA A 200 -10.15 8.32 10.07
C ALA A 200 -8.63 8.10 9.88
N THR A 201 -7.92 9.15 9.51
CA THR A 201 -6.45 9.13 9.31
C THR A 201 -5.71 8.58 10.53
N ARG A 202 -6.18 8.91 11.75
CA ARG A 202 -5.62 8.41 13.01
C ARG A 202 -5.69 6.88 13.16
N GLN A 203 -6.56 6.18 12.42
CA GLN A 203 -6.70 4.72 12.47
C GLN A 203 -5.72 4.00 11.54
N LEU A 204 -5.08 4.71 10.62
CA LEU A 204 -4.16 4.12 9.68
C LEU A 204 -2.93 3.50 10.37
N VAL A 205 -2.42 2.43 9.76
CA VAL A 205 -1.20 1.75 10.18
C VAL A 205 -0.12 1.92 9.12
N ILE A 206 1.12 2.17 9.55
CA ILE A 206 2.24 2.48 8.65
C ILE A 206 2.47 1.36 7.63
N PRO A 207 2.67 1.68 6.34
CA PRO A 207 3.07 0.73 5.31
C PRO A 207 4.49 0.20 5.56
N LEU A 208 4.62 -0.80 6.43
CA LEU A 208 5.91 -1.32 6.88
C LEU A 208 6.65 -2.06 5.77
N ASP A 209 7.75 -1.48 5.31
CA ASP A 209 8.74 -2.13 4.45
C ASP A 209 10.12 -2.23 5.13
N THR A 210 11.10 -2.73 4.38
CA THR A 210 12.46 -2.89 4.91
C THR A 210 13.16 -1.56 5.20
N HIS A 211 12.78 -0.46 4.52
CA HIS A 211 13.32 0.87 4.76
C HIS A 211 12.71 1.48 6.02
N ILE A 212 11.39 1.44 6.12
CA ILE A 212 10.65 1.93 7.29
C ILE A 212 11.05 1.15 8.54
N ALA A 213 11.11 -0.20 8.49
CA ALA A 213 11.54 -1.02 9.63
C ALA A 213 12.92 -0.60 10.13
N ARG A 214 13.88 -0.45 9.23
CA ARG A 214 15.25 -0.07 9.55
C ARG A 214 15.36 1.35 10.11
N ILE A 215 14.77 2.33 9.41
CA ILE A 215 14.86 3.74 9.83
C ILE A 215 14.15 3.94 11.16
N SER A 216 12.97 3.34 11.33
CA SER A 216 12.22 3.40 12.60
C SER A 216 13.02 2.85 13.78
N SER A 217 13.75 1.75 13.59
CA SER A 217 14.67 1.24 14.62
C SER A 217 15.81 2.22 14.90
N TYR A 218 16.40 2.83 13.88
CA TYR A 218 17.51 3.79 14.05
C TYR A 218 17.11 5.07 14.77
N ILE A 219 15.88 5.53 14.61
CA ILE A 219 15.39 6.74 15.29
C ILE A 219 14.56 6.42 16.55
N GLY A 220 14.52 5.15 16.96
CA GLY A 220 13.89 4.72 18.21
C GLY A 220 12.37 4.75 18.22
N LEU A 221 11.73 4.57 17.07
CA LEU A 221 10.28 4.37 16.99
C LEU A 221 9.85 2.95 17.35
N THR A 222 10.78 1.99 17.27
CA THR A 222 10.57 0.59 17.67
C THR A 222 11.88 -0.07 18.09
N ASP A 223 11.80 -0.99 19.03
CA ASP A 223 12.91 -1.88 19.42
C ASP A 223 12.66 -3.32 18.92
N MET A 224 11.57 -3.55 18.19
CA MET A 224 11.26 -4.86 17.60
C MET A 224 12.23 -5.19 16.46
N ARG A 225 12.57 -6.50 16.34
CA ARG A 225 13.55 -6.99 15.34
C ARG A 225 12.91 -7.63 14.11
N SER A 226 11.73 -8.20 14.28
CA SER A 226 11.05 -8.98 13.22
C SER A 226 9.95 -8.15 12.55
N PRO A 227 10.11 -7.80 11.25
CA PRO A 227 9.07 -7.10 10.51
C PRO A 227 7.80 -7.95 10.42
N GLY A 228 6.67 -7.36 10.81
CA GLY A 228 5.35 -8.00 10.79
C GLY A 228 4.30 -7.02 11.28
N TRP A 229 3.06 -7.50 11.43
CA TRP A 229 1.97 -6.66 11.94
C TRP A 229 2.27 -6.03 13.31
N PRO A 230 2.81 -6.78 14.30
CA PRO A 230 3.16 -6.18 15.58
C PRO A 230 4.13 -5.00 15.48
N MET A 231 5.18 -5.09 14.63
CA MET A 231 6.13 -3.99 14.43
C MET A 231 5.44 -2.79 13.74
N ALA A 232 4.56 -3.01 12.76
CA ALA A 232 3.82 -1.94 12.12
C ALA A 232 2.95 -1.17 13.13
N LEU A 233 2.25 -1.89 14.01
CA LEU A 233 1.48 -1.29 15.09
C LEU A 233 2.36 -0.54 16.10
N ASP A 234 3.51 -1.09 16.49
CA ASP A 234 4.42 -0.47 17.46
C ASP A 234 4.99 0.85 16.92
N ILE A 235 5.46 0.86 15.66
CA ILE A 235 5.91 2.08 14.99
C ILE A 235 4.77 3.10 14.89
N THR A 236 3.58 2.67 14.47
CA THR A 236 2.42 3.56 14.34
C THR A 236 2.03 4.15 15.69
N ARG A 237 2.07 3.37 16.77
CA ARG A 237 1.81 3.85 18.13
C ARG A 237 2.84 4.92 18.54
N SER A 238 4.10 4.74 18.21
CA SER A 238 5.14 5.73 18.47
C SER A 238 4.96 7.01 17.66
N LEU A 239 4.58 6.90 16.38
CA LEU A 239 4.25 8.03 15.52
C LEU A 239 2.99 8.78 15.99
N ARG A 240 1.97 8.06 16.48
CA ARG A 240 0.74 8.65 17.04
C ARG A 240 1.01 9.50 18.27
N LYS A 241 2.03 9.19 19.07
CA LYS A 241 2.48 10.07 20.17
C LYS A 241 3.07 11.39 19.67
N LEU A 242 3.62 11.42 18.46
CA LEU A 242 4.16 12.63 17.83
C LEU A 242 3.07 13.45 17.13
N HIS A 243 2.14 12.76 16.47
CA HIS A 243 1.01 13.38 15.78
C HIS A 243 -0.22 12.46 15.85
N HIS A 244 -1.14 12.78 16.77
CA HIS A 244 -2.29 11.93 17.11
C HIS A 244 -3.22 11.70 15.90
N ASP A 245 -3.55 12.74 15.17
CA ASP A 245 -4.57 12.72 14.13
C ASP A 245 -4.03 12.24 12.78
N ASP A 246 -2.71 12.32 12.55
CA ASP A 246 -2.06 11.84 11.33
C ASP A 246 -0.71 11.18 11.64
N PRO A 247 -0.71 9.95 12.15
CA PRO A 247 0.51 9.23 12.48
C PRO A 247 1.38 8.89 11.27
N LEU A 248 0.81 8.90 10.05
CA LEU A 248 1.51 8.52 8.83
C LEU A 248 2.13 9.71 8.06
N ARG A 249 2.03 10.92 8.58
CA ARG A 249 2.53 12.13 7.89
C ARG A 249 4.03 12.08 7.50
N TYR A 250 4.85 11.32 8.24
CA TYR A 250 6.28 11.18 7.99
C TYR A 250 6.63 10.00 7.07
N ASP A 251 5.68 9.09 6.80
CA ASP A 251 5.94 7.82 6.12
C ASP A 251 6.60 8.00 4.76
N PHE A 252 6.03 8.87 3.90
CA PHE A 252 6.56 9.09 2.56
C PHE A 252 8.01 9.58 2.58
N ALA A 253 8.32 10.58 3.40
CA ALA A 253 9.66 11.14 3.50
C ALA A 253 10.67 10.12 4.05
N LEU A 254 10.31 9.38 5.11
CA LEU A 254 11.16 8.35 5.70
C LEU A 254 11.40 7.18 4.72
N CYS A 255 10.35 6.73 4.03
CA CYS A 255 10.46 5.66 3.04
C CYS A 255 11.41 6.05 1.91
N HIS A 256 11.24 7.24 1.35
CA HIS A 256 12.05 7.73 0.24
C HIS A 256 13.50 8.05 0.62
N LEU A 257 13.77 8.49 1.86
CA LEU A 257 15.13 8.58 2.40
C LEU A 257 15.85 7.21 2.32
N GLY A 258 15.09 6.15 2.59
CA GLY A 258 15.60 4.77 2.48
C GLY A 258 15.77 4.30 1.04
N ILE A 259 14.79 4.57 0.17
CA ILE A 259 14.78 4.17 -1.25
C ILE A 259 15.90 4.87 -2.04
N ALA A 260 16.15 6.15 -1.76
CA ALA A 260 17.24 6.93 -2.37
C ALA A 260 18.64 6.41 -1.98
N GLY A 261 18.71 5.54 -0.94
CA GLY A 261 19.99 5.03 -0.44
C GLY A 261 20.76 6.01 0.44
N ASP A 262 20.10 7.09 0.90
CA ASP A 262 20.68 8.10 1.77
C ASP A 262 20.75 7.63 3.23
N CYS A 263 19.90 6.66 3.60
CA CYS A 263 20.00 5.95 4.87
C CYS A 263 20.64 4.56 4.65
N PRO A 264 21.95 4.37 4.93
CA PRO A 264 22.65 3.10 4.73
C PRO A 264 22.29 2.06 5.81
N ARG A 265 22.60 0.78 5.52
CA ARG A 265 22.41 -0.32 6.49
C ARG A 265 23.45 -0.32 7.63
N LYS A 266 24.61 0.25 7.38
CA LYS A 266 25.70 0.44 8.36
C LYS A 266 26.12 1.89 8.31
N ARG A 267 26.64 2.41 9.42
CA ARG A 267 27.09 3.80 9.50
C ARG A 267 28.08 4.10 8.36
N ASN A 268 27.78 5.14 7.61
CA ASN A 268 28.63 5.68 6.56
C ASN A 268 28.86 7.16 6.84
N LEU A 269 30.09 7.53 7.16
CA LEU A 269 30.40 8.89 7.62
C LEU A 269 29.97 9.97 6.61
N GLN A 270 30.19 9.75 5.33
CA GLN A 270 29.85 10.73 4.29
C GLN A 270 28.33 10.92 4.11
N LYS A 271 27.57 9.79 4.07
CA LYS A 271 26.12 9.83 3.94
C LYS A 271 25.46 10.33 5.22
N CYS A 272 25.91 9.82 6.38
CA CYS A 272 25.32 10.17 7.67
C CYS A 272 25.57 11.65 8.03
N ALA A 273 26.71 12.23 7.65
CA ALA A 273 26.99 13.65 7.87
C ALA A 273 26.03 14.59 7.13
N ARG A 274 25.41 14.11 6.03
CA ARG A 274 24.43 14.87 5.24
C ARG A 274 22.99 14.47 5.52
N CYS A 275 22.77 13.50 6.42
CA CYS A 275 21.46 12.95 6.68
C CYS A 275 20.61 13.95 7.47
N PRO A 276 19.39 14.32 6.98
CA PRO A 276 18.56 15.32 7.65
C PRO A 276 18.04 14.88 9.02
N ILE A 277 18.11 13.58 9.33
CA ILE A 277 17.66 13.01 10.60
C ILE A 277 18.82 12.47 11.46
N VAL A 278 20.07 12.86 11.16
CA VAL A 278 21.26 12.35 11.89
C VAL A 278 21.23 12.67 13.38
N ALA A 279 20.69 13.83 13.77
CA ALA A 279 20.62 14.28 15.15
C ALA A 279 19.76 13.39 16.06
N ILE A 280 18.85 12.59 15.48
CA ILE A 280 17.98 11.65 16.20
C ILE A 280 18.33 10.19 15.91
N CYS A 281 19.38 9.94 15.12
CA CYS A 281 19.77 8.61 14.70
C CYS A 281 20.67 7.94 15.74
N ARG A 282 20.36 6.69 16.09
CA ARG A 282 21.10 5.85 17.05
C ARG A 282 22.14 4.91 16.38
N LEU A 283 22.28 4.98 15.03
CA LEU A 283 23.19 4.14 14.25
C LEU A 283 24.67 4.52 14.46
#